data_eeaa37cac1715ed3969dfad0da099d3a
#
_entry.id   eeaa37cac1715ed3969dfad0da099d3a
#
_cell.length_a   1.000
_cell.length_b   1.000
_cell.length_c   1.000
_cell.angle_alpha   90.00
_cell.angle_beta   90.00
_cell.angle_gamma   90.00
#
_symmetry.space_group_name_H-M   'P 1'
#
loop_
_entity.id
_entity.type
_entity.pdbx_description
1 polymer ?
#
loop_
_entity_poly.entity_id
_entity_poly.type
_entity_poly.pdbx_seq_one_letter_code
_entity_poly.pdbx_strand_id
1 'polypeptide(L)'
;QQPMNLQKPLRTGDYTRLYNEALSNDNGNVWTPYYTADQVARLPDVDWYREVTKKATPYTDADVSVSGGDKTVRYFVLFGYMGQRGIYDTPTNDTLANAGIDRYNIRTNLDMNLFGFLEAKVDVGGRIEDRRYPNRAAGDLWNDLAKYPGSVYPVRNPDGTWTGTPIYNFNP
;
A
#
# COMPACT_ATOMS: atom_id res chain seq x y z
N GLN A 1 -9.55 1.23 3.14
CA GLN A 1 -9.36 0.67 1.79
C GLN A 1 -8.73 -0.72 1.90
N GLN A 2 -9.08 -1.60 0.99
CA GLN A 2 -8.48 -2.93 0.87
C GLN A 2 -7.69 -2.98 -0.44
N PRO A 3 -6.56 -3.72 -0.49
CA PRO A 3 -5.88 -3.95 -1.74
C PRO A 3 -6.78 -4.73 -2.68
N MET A 4 -7.03 -4.20 -3.86
CA MET A 4 -7.82 -4.86 -4.89
C MET A 4 -6.87 -5.56 -5.87
N ASN A 5 -7.27 -6.76 -6.32
CA ASN A 5 -6.57 -7.52 -7.37
C ASN A 5 -5.11 -7.88 -7.06
N LEU A 6 -4.82 -8.23 -5.82
CA LEU A 6 -3.54 -8.88 -5.52
C LEU A 6 -3.46 -10.19 -6.30
N GLN A 7 -2.33 -10.39 -6.98
CA GLN A 7 -2.03 -11.67 -7.58
C GLN A 7 -1.98 -12.73 -6.48
N LYS A 8 -2.53 -13.91 -6.76
CA LYS A 8 -2.39 -15.04 -5.84
C LYS A 8 -1.05 -15.70 -6.13
N PRO A 9 -0.09 -15.69 -5.21
CA PRO A 9 1.16 -16.39 -5.39
C PRO A 9 0.90 -17.89 -5.45
N LEU A 10 1.74 -18.60 -6.18
CA LEU A 10 1.73 -20.06 -6.17
C LEU A 10 2.09 -20.55 -4.78
N ARG A 11 1.31 -21.48 -4.26
CA ARG A 11 1.62 -22.18 -3.02
C ARG A 11 2.76 -23.16 -3.26
N THR A 12 3.48 -23.50 -2.21
CA THR A 12 4.67 -24.35 -2.28
C THR A 12 4.45 -25.66 -3.03
N GLY A 13 3.32 -26.34 -2.79
CA GLY A 13 2.98 -27.55 -3.50
C GLY A 13 2.82 -27.38 -5.02
N ASP A 14 2.15 -26.31 -5.45
CA ASP A 14 1.97 -26.02 -6.87
C ASP A 14 3.29 -25.57 -7.51
N TYR A 15 4.04 -24.71 -6.83
CA TYR A 15 5.34 -24.25 -7.33
C TYR A 15 6.30 -25.41 -7.56
N THR A 16 6.49 -26.28 -6.57
CA THR A 16 7.41 -27.42 -6.65
C THR A 16 6.97 -28.46 -7.69
N ARG A 17 5.67 -28.68 -7.82
CA ARG A 17 5.11 -29.55 -8.87
C ARG A 17 5.41 -29.00 -10.27
N LEU A 18 5.11 -27.73 -10.52
CA LEU A 18 5.36 -27.09 -11.82
C LEU A 18 6.85 -27.00 -12.14
N TYR A 19 7.69 -26.76 -11.13
CA TYR A 19 9.13 -26.75 -11.29
C TYR A 19 9.67 -28.14 -11.71
N ASN A 20 9.23 -29.19 -11.03
CA ASN A 20 9.59 -30.57 -11.39
C ASN A 20 9.10 -30.93 -12.80
N GLU A 21 7.90 -30.51 -13.17
CA GLU A 21 7.33 -30.72 -14.50
C GLU A 21 8.15 -30.02 -15.58
N ALA A 22 8.52 -28.77 -15.36
CA ALA A 22 9.36 -28.01 -16.30
C ALA A 22 10.73 -28.71 -16.53
N LEU A 23 11.40 -29.11 -15.44
CA LEU A 23 12.67 -29.85 -15.56
C LEU A 23 12.52 -31.20 -16.28
N SER A 24 11.43 -31.91 -16.05
CA SER A 24 11.16 -33.15 -16.76
C SER A 24 11.01 -32.92 -18.27
N ASN A 25 10.29 -31.88 -18.64
CA ASN A 25 10.11 -31.52 -20.06
C ASN A 25 11.42 -31.11 -20.72
N ASP A 26 12.27 -30.34 -20.02
CA ASP A 26 13.58 -29.92 -20.54
C ASP A 26 14.55 -31.08 -20.70
N ASN A 27 14.43 -32.11 -19.85
CA ASN A 27 15.28 -33.30 -19.88
C ASN A 27 14.70 -34.49 -20.71
N GLY A 28 13.81 -34.22 -21.66
CA GLY A 28 13.23 -35.23 -22.52
C GLY A 28 12.35 -36.25 -21.82
N ASN A 29 11.59 -35.79 -20.82
CA ASN A 29 10.69 -36.57 -19.97
C ASN A 29 11.40 -37.61 -19.07
N VAL A 30 12.66 -37.40 -18.76
CA VAL A 30 13.36 -38.21 -17.76
C VAL A 30 12.94 -37.69 -16.37
N TRP A 31 12.21 -38.52 -15.64
CA TRP A 31 11.68 -38.17 -14.33
C TRP A 31 12.73 -38.36 -13.23
N THR A 32 13.39 -37.28 -12.86
CA THR A 32 14.10 -37.18 -11.58
C THR A 32 13.62 -35.89 -10.93
N PRO A 33 12.73 -35.96 -9.94
CA PRO A 33 12.20 -34.77 -9.34
C PRO A 33 13.30 -34.00 -8.61
N TYR A 34 13.41 -32.72 -8.86
CA TYR A 34 14.31 -31.84 -8.12
C TYR A 34 13.82 -31.67 -6.67
N TYR A 35 12.51 -31.50 -6.51
CA TYR A 35 11.87 -31.48 -5.19
C TYR A 35 11.19 -32.83 -4.94
N THR A 36 11.70 -33.57 -3.95
CA THR A 36 11.06 -34.81 -3.46
C THR A 36 9.90 -34.48 -2.52
N ALA A 37 8.99 -35.42 -2.28
CA ALA A 37 7.85 -35.23 -1.37
C ALA A 37 8.30 -34.85 0.05
N ASP A 38 9.36 -35.47 0.55
CA ASP A 38 9.92 -35.18 1.88
C ASP A 38 10.53 -33.78 1.97
N GLN A 39 11.14 -33.30 0.89
CA GLN A 39 11.66 -31.93 0.82
C GLN A 39 10.50 -30.93 0.80
N VAL A 40 9.49 -31.16 -0.05
CA VAL A 40 8.31 -30.29 -0.15
C VAL A 40 7.61 -30.14 1.19
N ALA A 41 7.50 -31.21 1.98
CA ALA A 41 6.89 -31.18 3.29
C ALA A 41 7.62 -30.29 4.33
N ARG A 42 8.90 -29.98 4.07
CA ARG A 42 9.75 -29.16 4.97
C ARG A 42 9.94 -27.72 4.45
N LEU A 43 9.54 -27.44 3.23
CA LEU A 43 9.66 -26.10 2.65
C LEU A 43 8.65 -25.15 3.31
N PRO A 44 9.00 -23.87 3.46
CA PRO A 44 8.05 -22.84 3.87
C PRO A 44 6.94 -22.67 2.82
N ASP A 45 5.83 -22.09 3.24
CA ASP A 45 4.71 -21.76 2.37
C ASP A 45 4.21 -20.36 2.70
N VAL A 46 4.99 -19.36 2.28
CA VAL A 46 4.80 -17.96 2.61
C VAL A 46 3.99 -17.26 1.51
N ASP A 47 2.96 -16.54 1.92
CA ASP A 47 2.25 -15.58 1.08
C ASP A 47 2.84 -14.18 1.31
N TRP A 48 3.86 -13.83 0.56
CA TRP A 48 4.58 -12.56 0.69
C TRP A 48 3.68 -11.33 0.59
N TYR A 49 2.62 -11.39 -0.22
CA TYR A 49 1.67 -10.28 -0.30
C TYR A 49 0.95 -10.05 1.03
N ARG A 50 0.59 -11.12 1.72
CA ARG A 50 -0.07 -11.04 3.03
C ARG A 50 0.87 -10.68 4.16
N GLU A 51 2.13 -11.07 4.06
CA GLU A 51 3.15 -10.72 5.05
C GLU A 51 3.50 -9.24 5.01
N VAL A 52 3.50 -8.63 3.82
CA VAL A 52 3.93 -7.24 3.61
C VAL A 52 2.76 -6.26 3.62
N THR A 53 1.51 -6.73 3.50
CA THR A 53 0.37 -5.82 3.41
C THR A 53 -0.67 -6.04 4.48
N LYS A 54 -1.21 -4.95 4.99
CA LYS A 54 -2.39 -4.95 5.86
C LYS A 54 -3.62 -5.38 5.09
N LYS A 55 -4.54 -6.06 5.77
CA LYS A 55 -5.84 -6.43 5.20
C LYS A 55 -6.70 -5.22 4.86
N ALA A 56 -6.58 -4.15 5.63
CA ALA A 56 -7.28 -2.89 5.42
C ALA A 56 -6.50 -1.74 6.05
N THR A 57 -6.65 -0.55 5.50
CA THR A 57 -6.07 0.69 6.02
C THR A 57 -7.14 1.74 6.22
N PRO A 58 -7.02 2.59 7.24
CA PRO A 58 -7.97 3.67 7.47
C PRO A 58 -7.92 4.70 6.35
N TYR A 59 -9.09 5.12 5.94
CA TYR A 59 -9.32 6.28 5.10
C TYR A 59 -10.34 7.17 5.80
N THR A 60 -10.02 8.43 5.97
CA THR A 60 -10.89 9.44 6.57
C THR A 60 -11.12 10.55 5.56
N ASP A 61 -12.36 10.94 5.39
CA ASP A 61 -12.76 12.10 4.59
C ASP A 61 -13.88 12.82 5.34
N ALA A 62 -13.65 14.06 5.69
CA ALA A 62 -14.56 14.84 6.50
C ALA A 62 -14.55 16.30 6.07
N ASP A 63 -15.74 16.83 5.79
CA ASP A 63 -15.95 18.21 5.42
C ASP A 63 -16.92 18.87 6.38
N VAL A 64 -16.60 20.10 6.76
CA VAL A 64 -17.49 20.97 7.53
C VAL A 64 -17.64 22.27 6.78
N SER A 65 -18.89 22.72 6.60
CA SER A 65 -19.16 24.00 5.96
C SER A 65 -20.16 24.81 6.76
N VAL A 66 -19.96 26.13 6.70
CA VAL A 66 -20.87 27.11 7.27
C VAL A 66 -21.18 28.15 6.22
N SER A 67 -22.44 28.49 6.06
CA SER A 67 -22.89 29.52 5.14
C SER A 67 -23.97 30.39 5.81
N GLY A 68 -24.02 31.64 5.41
CA GLY A 68 -25.01 32.55 5.91
C GLY A 68 -24.94 33.91 5.21
N GLY A 69 -25.74 34.82 5.68
CA GLY A 69 -25.74 36.20 5.19
C GLY A 69 -27.13 36.78 5.00
N ASP A 70 -27.13 37.96 4.46
CA ASP A 70 -28.32 38.74 4.12
C ASP A 70 -28.20 39.35 2.70
N LYS A 71 -28.96 40.43 2.46
CA LYS A 71 -28.92 41.14 1.16
C LYS A 71 -27.62 41.92 0.94
N THR A 72 -26.89 42.21 2.03
CA THR A 72 -25.67 43.02 2.01
C THR A 72 -24.41 42.16 1.97
N VAL A 73 -24.41 41.08 2.72
CA VAL A 73 -23.24 40.20 2.85
C VAL A 73 -23.71 38.75 2.84
N ARG A 74 -23.09 37.93 2.03
CA ARG A 74 -23.25 36.48 2.03
C ARG A 74 -21.88 35.82 2.10
N TYR A 75 -21.79 34.77 2.91
CA TYR A 75 -20.56 34.04 3.09
C TYR A 75 -20.76 32.53 3.04
N PHE A 76 -19.71 31.86 2.59
CA PHE A 76 -19.56 30.41 2.68
C PHE A 76 -18.13 30.10 3.08
N VAL A 77 -17.98 29.25 4.09
CA VAL A 77 -16.68 28.73 4.55
C VAL A 77 -16.74 27.22 4.58
N LEU A 78 -15.76 26.58 3.99
CA LEU A 78 -15.61 25.14 4.01
C LEU A 78 -14.22 24.79 4.53
N PHE A 79 -14.16 23.84 5.43
CA PHE A 79 -12.94 23.17 5.86
C PHE A 79 -13.09 21.67 5.57
N GLY A 80 -12.11 21.10 4.86
CA GLY A 80 -12.05 19.68 4.52
C GLY A 80 -10.76 19.04 5.03
N TYR A 81 -10.87 17.82 5.52
CA TYR A 81 -9.75 16.97 5.89
C TYR A 81 -9.87 15.62 5.20
N MET A 82 -8.79 15.17 4.55
CA MET A 82 -8.66 13.82 4.01
C MET A 82 -7.37 13.18 4.53
N GLY A 83 -7.50 12.03 5.15
CA GLY A 83 -6.39 11.23 5.64
C GLY A 83 -6.42 9.82 5.08
N GLN A 84 -5.31 9.38 4.52
CA GLN A 84 -5.13 8.01 4.03
C GLN A 84 -3.82 7.44 4.53
N ARG A 85 -3.85 6.22 5.02
CA ARG A 85 -2.67 5.49 5.50
C ARG A 85 -2.27 4.43 4.47
N GLY A 86 -0.96 4.18 4.40
CA GLY A 86 -0.38 3.19 3.50
C GLY A 86 -0.73 1.76 3.88
N ILE A 87 -0.64 0.91 2.88
CA ILE A 87 -1.07 -0.48 2.97
C ILE A 87 0.00 -1.41 3.55
N TYR A 88 1.26 -0.96 3.60
CA TYR A 88 2.34 -1.83 4.05
C TYR A 88 2.24 -2.13 5.54
N ASP A 89 2.49 -3.39 5.91
CA ASP A 89 2.59 -3.82 7.29
C ASP A 89 4.02 -3.68 7.76
N THR A 90 4.31 -2.56 8.40
CA THR A 90 5.63 -2.27 8.93
C THR A 90 5.72 -2.78 10.36
N PRO A 91 6.73 -3.60 10.71
CA PRO A 91 6.85 -4.21 12.03
C PRO A 91 7.13 -3.20 13.16
N THR A 92 7.47 -1.99 12.81
CA THR A 92 7.69 -0.88 13.74
C THR A 92 6.58 0.15 13.59
N ASN A 93 6.30 0.88 14.66
CA ASN A 93 5.41 2.06 14.61
C ASN A 93 6.03 3.21 13.78
N ASP A 94 7.03 2.93 12.96
CA ASP A 94 7.66 3.90 12.10
C ASP A 94 6.72 4.28 10.96
N THR A 95 6.05 5.40 11.16
CA THR A 95 5.14 5.97 10.16
C THR A 95 5.87 6.45 8.91
N LEU A 96 7.21 6.59 8.96
CA LEU A 96 8.03 7.01 7.82
C LEU A 96 8.32 5.85 6.87
N ALA A 97 8.24 4.61 7.35
CA ALA A 97 8.42 3.42 6.52
C ALA A 97 7.21 3.10 5.61
N ASN A 98 6.10 3.81 5.80
CA ASN A 98 4.85 3.55 5.07
C ASN A 98 4.41 4.78 4.27
N ALA A 99 3.65 4.56 3.21
CA ALA A 99 2.99 5.63 2.49
C ALA A 99 1.88 6.29 3.34
N GLY A 100 1.59 7.53 3.08
CA GLY A 100 0.50 8.23 3.73
C GLY A 100 0.25 9.59 3.10
N ILE A 101 -0.97 10.08 3.27
CA ILE A 101 -1.34 11.43 2.87
C ILE A 101 -2.29 12.01 3.91
N ASP A 102 -2.01 13.24 4.33
CA ASP A 102 -2.91 14.07 5.10
C ASP A 102 -3.12 15.37 4.31
N ARG A 103 -4.37 15.66 3.96
CA ARG A 103 -4.74 16.82 3.16
C ARG A 103 -5.75 17.67 3.91
N TYR A 104 -5.47 18.96 3.99
CA TYR A 104 -6.34 19.98 4.57
C TYR A 104 -6.72 20.96 3.47
N ASN A 105 -8.03 21.22 3.34
CA ASN A 105 -8.56 22.19 2.39
C ASN A 105 -9.31 23.26 3.16
N ILE A 106 -9.14 24.51 2.76
CA ILE A 106 -9.99 25.61 3.19
C ILE A 106 -10.51 26.35 1.97
N ARG A 107 -11.76 26.71 2.00
CA ARG A 107 -12.38 27.55 0.98
C ARG A 107 -13.30 28.55 1.66
N THR A 108 -13.17 29.81 1.24
CA THR A 108 -14.02 30.90 1.71
C THR A 108 -14.50 31.68 0.51
N ASN A 109 -15.81 31.89 0.42
CA ASN A 109 -16.45 32.76 -0.56
C ASN A 109 -17.19 33.85 0.20
N LEU A 110 -16.99 35.11 -0.19
CA LEU A 110 -17.62 36.26 0.40
C LEU A 110 -18.17 37.18 -0.71
N ASP A 111 -19.47 37.34 -0.74
CA ASP A 111 -20.16 38.29 -1.61
C ASP A 111 -20.65 39.48 -0.79
N MET A 112 -20.35 40.69 -1.23
CA MET A 112 -20.75 41.93 -0.55
C MET A 112 -21.41 42.86 -1.53
N ASN A 113 -22.56 43.44 -1.16
CA ASN A 113 -23.21 44.49 -1.89
C ASN A 113 -23.10 45.78 -1.05
N LEU A 114 -22.16 46.63 -1.46
CA LEU A 114 -21.80 47.84 -0.76
C LEU A 114 -22.54 49.03 -1.38
N PHE A 115 -23.21 49.78 -0.53
CA PHE A 115 -23.91 51.05 -0.89
C PHE A 115 -24.99 50.88 -1.96
N GLY A 116 -25.40 49.64 -2.29
CA GLY A 116 -26.41 49.36 -3.32
C GLY A 116 -25.97 49.51 -4.76
N PHE A 117 -24.73 49.95 -5.02
CA PHE A 117 -24.17 50.09 -6.36
C PHE A 117 -22.81 49.38 -6.59
N LEU A 118 -22.18 48.88 -5.54
CA LEU A 118 -20.88 48.24 -5.63
C LEU A 118 -20.99 46.79 -5.16
N GLU A 119 -20.75 45.83 -6.04
CA GLU A 119 -20.62 44.44 -5.70
C GLU A 119 -19.13 44.08 -5.54
N ALA A 120 -18.77 43.47 -4.42
CA ALA A 120 -17.45 42.94 -4.21
C ALA A 120 -17.53 41.42 -3.94
N LYS A 121 -16.68 40.62 -4.57
CA LYS A 121 -16.57 39.18 -4.37
C LYS A 121 -15.15 38.82 -4.00
N VAL A 122 -15.00 38.03 -2.95
CA VAL A 122 -13.71 37.55 -2.49
C VAL A 122 -13.79 36.02 -2.37
N ASP A 123 -12.99 35.34 -3.17
CA ASP A 123 -12.85 33.90 -3.09
C ASP A 123 -11.42 33.56 -2.67
N VAL A 124 -11.30 32.85 -1.55
CA VAL A 124 -10.01 32.40 -1.04
C VAL A 124 -10.04 30.88 -0.93
N GLY A 125 -9.04 30.23 -1.48
CA GLY A 125 -8.84 28.79 -1.37
C GLY A 125 -7.41 28.46 -1.00
N GLY A 126 -7.25 27.51 -0.10
CA GLY A 126 -5.95 27.01 0.32
C GLY A 126 -5.99 25.48 0.49
N ARG A 127 -4.86 24.84 0.20
CA ARG A 127 -4.65 23.41 0.45
C ARG A 127 -3.26 23.18 1.00
N ILE A 128 -3.21 22.42 2.09
CA ILE A 128 -1.97 21.89 2.64
C ILE A 128 -2.03 20.37 2.50
N GLU A 129 -0.94 19.80 2.05
CA GLU A 129 -0.85 18.36 1.83
C GLU A 129 0.49 17.86 2.35
N ASP A 130 0.43 16.96 3.33
CA ASP A 130 1.57 16.22 3.85
C ASP A 130 1.54 14.81 3.26
N ARG A 131 2.54 14.49 2.43
CA ARG A 131 2.70 13.18 1.80
C ARG A 131 3.94 12.48 2.33
N ARG A 132 3.76 11.24 2.69
CA ARG A 132 4.82 10.34 3.09
C ARG A 132 4.97 9.22 2.08
N TYR A 133 6.19 8.90 1.76
CA TYR A 133 6.53 7.83 0.83
C TYR A 133 7.48 6.86 1.52
N PRO A 134 7.34 5.54 1.28
CA PRO A 134 8.35 4.60 1.72
C PRO A 134 9.69 4.92 1.01
N ASN A 135 10.79 4.58 1.67
CA ASN A 135 12.14 4.82 1.13
C ASN A 135 12.41 4.07 -0.19
N ARG A 136 11.62 3.05 -0.49
CA ARG A 136 11.68 2.27 -1.72
C ARG A 136 10.45 2.53 -2.58
N ALA A 137 10.65 2.63 -3.89
CA ALA A 137 9.55 2.81 -4.82
C ALA A 137 8.56 1.64 -4.75
N ALA A 138 7.26 1.94 -4.75
CA ALA A 138 6.22 0.91 -4.66
C ALA A 138 6.33 -0.13 -5.77
N GLY A 139 6.68 0.29 -7.02
CA GLY A 139 6.86 -0.61 -8.14
C GLY A 139 7.96 -1.65 -7.93
N ASP A 140 9.06 -1.27 -7.31
CA ASP A 140 10.16 -2.18 -7.01
C ASP A 140 9.77 -3.21 -5.94
N LEU A 141 9.07 -2.76 -4.90
CA LEU A 141 8.57 -3.66 -3.86
C LEU A 141 7.61 -4.71 -4.43
N TRP A 142 6.62 -4.28 -5.22
CA TRP A 142 5.66 -5.19 -5.84
C TRP A 142 6.33 -6.16 -6.82
N ASN A 143 7.31 -5.70 -7.57
CA ASN A 143 8.08 -6.51 -8.49
C ASN A 143 8.90 -7.58 -7.78
N ASP A 144 9.49 -7.25 -6.63
CA ASP A 144 10.21 -8.22 -5.81
C ASP A 144 9.25 -9.24 -5.19
N LEU A 145 8.12 -8.81 -4.63
CA LEU A 145 7.11 -9.73 -4.11
C LEU A 145 6.61 -10.73 -5.17
N ALA A 146 6.55 -10.32 -6.44
CA ALA A 146 6.16 -11.19 -7.54
C ALA A 146 7.25 -12.20 -7.94
N LYS A 147 8.53 -11.88 -7.71
CA LYS A 147 9.67 -12.72 -8.09
C LYS A 147 10.02 -13.79 -7.08
N TYR A 148 9.75 -13.55 -5.79
CA TYR A 148 10.15 -14.48 -4.75
C TYR A 148 9.09 -15.52 -4.48
N PRO A 149 9.34 -16.81 -4.77
CA PRO A 149 8.42 -17.87 -4.43
C PRO A 149 8.37 -18.08 -2.91
N GLY A 150 7.18 -18.23 -2.36
CA GLY A 150 6.95 -18.45 -0.93
C GLY A 150 7.52 -19.75 -0.37
N SER A 151 7.97 -20.64 -1.27
CA SER A 151 8.58 -21.93 -0.94
C SER A 151 10.08 -21.88 -0.64
N VAL A 152 10.75 -20.76 -0.92
CA VAL A 152 12.22 -20.71 -0.82
C VAL A 152 12.69 -20.21 0.52
N TYR A 153 12.03 -19.16 1.04
CA TYR A 153 12.44 -18.50 2.28
C TYR A 153 11.29 -18.40 3.26
N PRO A 154 11.49 -18.81 4.53
CA PRO A 154 10.56 -18.46 5.60
C PRO A 154 10.69 -16.96 5.94
N VAL A 155 9.69 -16.37 6.54
CA VAL A 155 9.75 -14.96 6.99
C VAL A 155 10.82 -14.76 8.05
N ARG A 156 10.94 -15.73 8.96
CA ARG A 156 11.91 -15.71 10.06
C ARG A 156 12.61 -17.04 10.19
N ASN A 157 13.85 -16.98 10.65
CA ASN A 157 14.60 -18.14 11.09
C ASN A 157 14.05 -18.67 12.43
N PRO A 158 14.39 -19.93 12.83
CA PRO A 158 13.98 -20.48 14.11
C PRO A 158 14.43 -19.68 15.34
N ASP A 159 15.50 -18.91 15.23
CA ASP A 159 16.02 -18.00 16.27
C ASP A 159 15.30 -16.64 16.34
N GLY A 160 14.29 -16.43 15.48
CA GLY A 160 13.50 -15.20 15.39
C GLY A 160 14.10 -14.08 14.55
N THR A 161 15.31 -14.25 14.01
CA THR A 161 15.92 -13.30 13.10
C THR A 161 15.22 -13.31 11.74
N TRP A 162 15.32 -12.22 10.99
CA TRP A 162 14.82 -12.18 9.63
C TRP A 162 15.64 -13.11 8.74
N THR A 163 14.95 -13.87 7.89
CA THR A 163 15.62 -14.70 6.89
C THR A 163 16.27 -13.82 5.83
N GLY A 164 17.53 -14.09 5.53
CA GLY A 164 18.28 -13.44 4.45
C GLY A 164 18.54 -14.39 3.30
N THR A 165 18.80 -13.84 2.12
CA THR A 165 19.28 -14.63 0.99
C THR A 165 20.80 -14.76 1.07
N PRO A 166 21.37 -15.90 0.61
CA PRO A 166 22.84 -16.06 0.57
C PRO A 166 23.56 -15.01 -0.29
N ILE A 167 22.86 -14.44 -1.26
CA ILE A 167 23.44 -13.48 -2.21
C ILE A 167 23.37 -12.05 -1.67
N TYR A 168 22.26 -11.66 -1.04
CA TYR A 168 22.02 -10.28 -0.66
C TYR A 168 22.04 -10.05 0.85
N ASN A 169 22.13 -11.10 1.65
CA ASN A 169 22.19 -11.07 3.11
C ASN A 169 21.03 -10.29 3.78
N PHE A 170 19.89 -10.22 3.11
CA PHE A 170 18.66 -9.62 3.64
C PHE A 170 17.42 -10.39 3.18
N ASN A 171 16.32 -10.20 3.87
CA ASN A 171 15.02 -10.78 3.50
C ASN A 171 14.52 -10.10 2.22
N PRO A 172 13.98 -10.86 1.25
CA PRO A 172 13.40 -10.31 0.04
C PRO A 172 12.21 -9.38 0.30
#